data_f42aab372e99c450145f888ccfb631da
#
_entry.id   f42aab372e99c450145f888ccfb631da
#
_cell.length_a   1.000
_cell.length_b   1.000
_cell.length_c   1.000
_cell.angle_alpha   90.00
_cell.angle_beta   90.00
_cell.angle_gamma   90.00
#
_symmetry.space_group_name_H-M   'P 1'
#
loop_
_entity.id
_entity.type
_entity.pdbx_description
1 polymer ?
#
loop_
_entity_poly.entity_id
_entity_poly.type
_entity_poly.pdbx_seq_one_letter_code
_entity_poly.pdbx_strand_id
1 'polypeptide(L)'
;MPTARRASALAAFSLMAALTAVVADAPTHTAIAQTAGKSMTTASGLQITDSKVGTGATPKPGQTCVMHYTGWLYENGVKGKKFDSSVDRNEPFEFPIGQRKVIAGWDEGVSTMKVGGKRTLIIPPQLGYGARGAGGVIPPNATLMFDVELLDVKS
;
A
#
# COMPACT_ATOMS: atom_id res chain seq x y z
N MET A 1 -60.60 59.02 -10.70
CA MET A 1 -61.45 57.94 -10.21
C MET A 1 -60.82 56.66 -10.57
N PRO A 2 -60.91 55.81 -9.75
CA PRO A 2 -59.94 55.51 -8.65
C PRO A 2 -59.24 54.20 -8.89
N THR A 3 -58.12 54.11 -8.26
CA THR A 3 -57.86 53.16 -7.22
C THR A 3 -57.55 51.74 -7.60
N ALA A 4 -56.63 51.37 -6.94
CA ALA A 4 -56.47 50.13 -6.26
C ALA A 4 -55.39 49.24 -6.81
N ARG A 5 -54.31 49.20 -6.18
CA ARG A 5 -54.04 48.17 -5.14
C ARG A 5 -53.89 46.80 -5.75
N ARG A 6 -52.86 46.22 -5.63
CA ARG A 6 -52.39 45.57 -4.43
C ARG A 6 -51.11 44.83 -4.67
N ALA A 7 -50.20 45.03 -3.90
CA ALA A 7 -49.99 44.34 -2.63
C ALA A 7 -49.68 42.88 -2.81
N SER A 8 -48.48 42.67 -2.46
CA SER A 8 -48.08 41.72 -1.42
C SER A 8 -48.39 40.27 -1.70
N ALA A 9 -47.40 39.58 -1.90
CA ALA A 9 -47.26 38.38 -1.09
C ALA A 9 -45.81 38.15 -0.85
N LEU A 10 -45.45 38.48 0.33
CA LEU A 10 -44.38 37.89 1.03
C LEU A 10 -44.60 36.37 1.08
N ALA A 11 -43.71 35.67 0.54
CA ALA A 11 -43.51 34.31 1.01
C ALA A 11 -42.05 34.21 1.42
N ALA A 12 -41.83 34.55 2.63
CA ALA A 12 -40.63 34.18 3.33
C ALA A 12 -40.67 32.67 3.47
N PHE A 13 -39.92 32.01 2.66
CA PHE A 13 -39.59 30.63 2.95
C PHE A 13 -38.28 30.61 3.68
N SER A 14 -38.35 30.65 4.96
CA SER A 14 -37.34 30.15 5.85
C SER A 14 -37.24 28.64 5.64
N LEU A 15 -36.38 28.24 4.76
CA LEU A 15 -35.98 26.88 4.71
C LEU A 15 -34.83 26.71 5.73
N MET A 16 -35.23 26.46 6.93
CA MET A 16 -34.33 25.94 7.95
C MET A 16 -33.99 24.52 7.56
N ALA A 17 -32.94 24.37 6.79
CA ALA A 17 -32.28 23.09 6.67
C ALA A 17 -31.61 22.80 7.99
N ALA A 18 -32.27 22.04 8.83
CA ALA A 18 -31.63 21.41 9.97
C ALA A 18 -30.59 20.43 9.43
N LEU A 19 -29.38 20.89 9.36
CA LEU A 19 -28.23 20.02 9.12
C LEU A 19 -28.01 19.25 10.44
N THR A 20 -28.68 18.14 10.57
CA THR A 20 -28.31 17.15 11.57
C THR A 20 -26.98 16.59 11.14
N ALA A 21 -25.91 17.12 11.70
CA ALA A 21 -24.64 16.47 11.66
C ALA A 21 -24.78 15.15 12.41
N VAL A 22 -24.94 14.09 11.65
CA VAL A 22 -24.74 12.75 12.16
C VAL A 22 -23.24 12.63 12.40
N VAL A 23 -22.82 12.88 13.61
CA VAL A 23 -21.52 12.44 14.06
C VAL A 23 -21.62 10.92 14.09
N ALA A 24 -21.19 10.32 13.00
CA ALA A 24 -20.93 8.91 13.02
C ALA A 24 -19.75 8.70 13.95
N ASP A 25 -20.03 8.19 15.10
CA ASP A 25 -19.05 7.66 16.02
C ASP A 25 -18.34 6.54 15.27
N ALA A 26 -17.17 6.86 14.76
CA ALA A 26 -16.36 5.87 14.09
C ALA A 26 -15.86 4.91 15.17
N PRO A 27 -16.19 3.63 15.07
CA PRO A 27 -15.57 2.66 15.96
C PRO A 27 -14.06 2.74 15.74
N THR A 28 -13.35 2.97 16.79
CA THR A 28 -11.89 2.99 16.86
C THR A 28 -11.31 1.58 16.70
N HIS A 29 -11.72 0.91 15.67
CA HIS A 29 -10.98 -0.19 15.14
C HIS A 29 -10.36 0.31 13.86
N THR A 30 -9.14 0.71 13.99
CA THR A 30 -8.29 1.00 12.84
C THR A 30 -8.03 -0.32 12.11
N ALA A 31 -9.05 -0.87 11.54
CA ALA A 31 -8.84 -1.65 10.35
C ALA A 31 -8.44 -0.62 9.31
N ILE A 32 -7.14 -0.48 9.10
CA ILE A 32 -6.64 0.22 7.92
C ILE A 32 -7.18 -0.60 6.76
N ALA A 33 -8.31 -0.19 6.24
CA ALA A 33 -8.79 -0.71 4.98
C ALA A 33 -7.75 -0.28 3.96
N GLN A 34 -6.88 -1.22 3.57
CA GLN A 34 -5.91 -1.01 2.53
C GLN A 34 -6.70 -0.81 1.25
N THR A 35 -6.82 0.45 0.83
CA THR A 35 -7.50 0.79 -0.40
C THR A 35 -6.50 0.61 -1.54
N ALA A 36 -6.85 -0.20 -2.53
CA ALA A 36 -6.02 -0.39 -3.72
C ALA A 36 -5.69 0.98 -4.36
N GLY A 37 -4.42 1.14 -4.76
CA GLY A 37 -3.91 2.37 -5.37
C GLY A 37 -3.52 3.48 -4.40
N LYS A 38 -3.73 3.30 -3.10
CA LYS A 38 -3.31 4.28 -2.10
C LYS A 38 -1.90 3.96 -1.62
N SER A 39 -1.01 4.94 -1.73
CA SER A 39 0.35 4.83 -1.21
C SER A 39 0.42 5.27 0.24
N MET A 40 1.22 4.57 1.02
CA MET A 40 1.57 4.96 2.39
C MET A 40 3.07 4.82 2.60
N THR A 41 3.61 5.62 3.52
CA THR A 41 5.00 5.51 3.95
C THR A 41 5.03 5.12 5.42
N THR A 42 5.76 4.07 5.74
CA THR A 42 5.92 3.60 7.12
C THR A 42 6.94 4.46 7.88
N ALA A 43 6.99 4.30 9.20
CA ALA A 43 7.95 5.02 10.04
C ALA A 43 9.42 4.70 9.67
N SER A 44 9.70 3.52 9.12
CA SER A 44 11.03 3.11 8.66
C SER A 44 11.43 3.71 7.31
N GLY A 45 10.49 4.36 6.60
CA GLY A 45 10.70 4.95 5.28
C GLY A 45 10.31 4.03 4.12
N LEU A 46 9.73 2.87 4.39
CA LEU A 46 9.21 1.98 3.35
C LEU A 46 7.96 2.58 2.72
N GLN A 47 7.93 2.70 1.42
CA GLN A 47 6.73 3.12 0.68
C GLN A 47 5.99 1.90 0.17
N ILE A 48 4.69 1.86 0.42
CA ILE A 48 3.81 0.74 0.11
C ILE A 48 2.64 1.25 -0.73
N THR A 49 2.39 0.58 -1.84
CA THR A 49 1.20 0.82 -2.67
C THR A 49 0.54 -0.50 -3.00
N ASP A 50 -0.70 -0.68 -2.59
CA ASP A 50 -1.48 -1.86 -2.93
C ASP A 50 -2.18 -1.67 -4.27
N SER A 51 -1.82 -2.49 -5.26
CA SER A 51 -2.55 -2.56 -6.53
C SER A 51 -3.74 -3.52 -6.43
N LYS A 52 -3.65 -4.51 -5.56
CA LYS A 52 -4.74 -5.42 -5.23
C LYS A 52 -4.64 -5.82 -3.77
N VAL A 53 -5.72 -5.68 -3.03
CA VAL A 53 -5.81 -6.20 -1.67
C VAL A 53 -6.25 -7.66 -1.72
N GLY A 54 -5.47 -8.55 -1.11
CA GLY A 54 -5.82 -9.95 -1.02
C GLY A 54 -6.98 -10.21 -0.05
N THR A 55 -7.55 -11.38 -0.16
CA THR A 55 -8.68 -11.83 0.68
C THR A 55 -8.33 -13.01 1.56
N GLY A 56 -7.14 -13.58 1.39
CA GLY A 56 -6.67 -14.72 2.17
C GLY A 56 -6.02 -14.34 3.49
N ALA A 57 -5.26 -15.28 4.03
CA ALA A 57 -4.58 -15.10 5.32
C ALA A 57 -3.47 -14.05 5.26
N THR A 58 -3.25 -13.39 6.38
CA THR A 58 -2.07 -12.55 6.62
C THR A 58 -1.00 -13.43 7.25
N PRO A 59 0.26 -13.37 6.77
CA PRO A 59 1.32 -14.18 7.33
C PRO A 59 1.64 -13.79 8.78
N LYS A 60 1.93 -14.80 9.58
CA LYS A 60 2.43 -14.63 10.95
C LYS A 60 3.94 -14.83 10.97
N PRO A 61 4.67 -14.19 11.91
CA PRO A 61 6.10 -14.38 12.04
C PRO A 61 6.49 -15.86 12.09
N GLY A 62 7.47 -16.26 11.29
CA GLY A 62 7.94 -17.63 11.17
C GLY A 62 7.23 -18.48 10.13
N GLN A 63 6.07 -18.07 9.64
CA GLN A 63 5.43 -18.77 8.54
C GLN A 63 6.18 -18.54 7.22
N THR A 64 6.06 -19.48 6.30
CA THR A 64 6.69 -19.38 4.98
C THR A 64 5.75 -18.68 4.01
N CYS A 65 6.21 -17.56 3.47
CA CYS A 65 5.54 -16.86 2.40
C CYS A 65 5.97 -17.41 1.04
N VAL A 66 5.01 -17.66 0.17
CA VAL A 66 5.21 -18.03 -1.23
C VAL A 66 4.79 -16.85 -2.08
N MET A 67 5.72 -16.30 -2.85
CA MET A 67 5.42 -15.10 -3.63
C MET A 67 6.13 -15.07 -4.98
N HIS A 68 5.55 -14.30 -5.90
CA HIS A 68 6.24 -13.80 -7.06
C HIS A 68 6.70 -12.36 -6.84
N TYR A 69 7.81 -12.02 -7.42
CA TYR A 69 8.34 -10.67 -7.39
C TYR A 69 9.09 -10.29 -8.66
N THR A 70 9.15 -9.01 -8.91
CA THR A 70 10.05 -8.40 -9.86
C THR A 70 10.66 -7.17 -9.23
N GLY A 71 11.97 -7.03 -9.35
CA GLY A 71 12.72 -5.94 -8.75
C GLY A 71 13.43 -5.07 -9.79
N TRP A 72 13.40 -3.76 -9.54
CA TRP A 72 14.08 -2.74 -10.34
C TRP A 72 14.88 -1.81 -9.45
N LEU A 73 15.91 -1.23 -10.01
CA LEU A 73 16.52 -0.05 -9.42
C LEU A 73 15.53 1.11 -9.49
N TYR A 74 15.46 1.89 -8.43
CA TYR A 74 14.59 3.05 -8.37
C TYR A 74 15.44 4.30 -8.17
N GLU A 75 15.56 5.10 -9.21
CA GLU A 75 16.45 6.25 -9.24
C GLU A 75 15.68 7.51 -9.62
N ASN A 76 15.89 8.58 -8.87
CA ASN A 76 15.24 9.88 -9.13
C ASN A 76 13.73 9.80 -9.28
N GLY A 77 13.07 8.95 -8.49
CA GLY A 77 11.64 8.77 -8.54
C GLY A 77 11.12 7.95 -9.73
N VAL A 78 12.01 7.25 -10.45
CA VAL A 78 11.70 6.52 -11.68
C VAL A 78 12.12 5.05 -11.57
N LYS A 79 11.25 4.16 -12.04
CA LYS A 79 11.59 2.75 -12.24
C LYS A 79 12.71 2.63 -13.27
N GLY A 80 13.84 2.07 -12.85
CA GLY A 80 15.02 1.89 -13.66
C GLY A 80 15.20 0.47 -14.17
N LYS A 81 16.45 -0.01 -14.17
CA LYS A 81 16.81 -1.33 -14.66
C LYS A 81 16.23 -2.45 -13.79
N LYS A 82 15.59 -3.42 -14.41
CA LYS A 82 15.20 -4.68 -13.78
C LYS A 82 16.45 -5.50 -13.45
N PHE A 83 16.57 -5.98 -12.22
CA PHE A 83 17.73 -6.77 -11.79
C PHE A 83 17.37 -8.22 -11.43
N ASP A 84 16.11 -8.50 -11.11
CA ASP A 84 15.68 -9.86 -10.77
C ASP A 84 14.16 -10.01 -10.91
N SER A 85 13.72 -11.24 -11.24
CA SER A 85 12.30 -11.57 -11.32
C SER A 85 12.08 -13.08 -11.17
N SER A 86 11.27 -13.47 -10.20
CA SER A 86 10.79 -14.85 -10.07
C SER A 86 9.78 -15.20 -11.16
N VAL A 87 9.06 -14.20 -11.67
CA VAL A 87 8.11 -14.38 -12.79
C VAL A 87 8.83 -14.78 -14.07
N ASP A 88 9.96 -14.14 -14.36
CA ASP A 88 10.76 -14.46 -15.54
C ASP A 88 11.32 -15.90 -15.50
N ARG A 89 11.59 -16.40 -14.29
CA ARG A 89 12.04 -17.79 -14.07
C ARG A 89 10.87 -18.78 -13.97
N ASN A 90 9.65 -18.27 -13.90
CA ASN A 90 8.45 -19.08 -13.63
C ASN A 90 8.59 -19.96 -12.38
N GLU A 91 9.22 -19.42 -11.35
CA GLU A 91 9.51 -20.11 -10.10
C GLU A 91 9.22 -19.20 -8.91
N PRO A 92 8.15 -19.46 -8.15
CA PRO A 92 7.85 -18.71 -6.95
C PRO A 92 8.98 -18.77 -5.93
N PHE A 93 9.15 -17.69 -5.20
CA PHE A 93 10.14 -17.58 -4.14
C PHE A 93 9.48 -17.83 -2.78
N GLU A 94 10.13 -18.64 -1.95
CA GLU A 94 9.66 -18.95 -0.61
C GLU A 94 10.64 -18.45 0.44
N PHE A 95 10.12 -17.84 1.50
CA PHE A 95 10.95 -17.41 2.63
C PHE A 95 10.16 -17.37 3.94
N PRO A 96 10.81 -17.66 5.09
CA PRO A 96 10.18 -17.49 6.40
C PRO A 96 10.12 -15.99 6.74
N ILE A 97 8.92 -15.48 6.98
CA ILE A 97 8.73 -14.05 7.26
C ILE A 97 9.13 -13.68 8.69
N GLY A 98 9.71 -12.50 8.86
CA GLY A 98 10.11 -11.99 10.17
C GLY A 98 11.35 -12.64 10.75
N GLN A 99 12.08 -13.44 9.98
CA GLN A 99 13.28 -14.18 10.43
C GLN A 99 14.59 -13.57 9.93
N ARG A 100 14.55 -12.39 9.33
CA ARG A 100 15.73 -11.72 8.74
C ARG A 100 16.45 -12.58 7.68
N LYS A 101 15.71 -13.39 6.96
CA LYS A 101 16.23 -14.22 5.86
C LYS A 101 16.22 -13.50 4.53
N VAL A 102 15.51 -12.39 4.48
CA VAL A 102 15.39 -11.49 3.32
C VAL A 102 15.65 -10.06 3.76
N ILE A 103 15.72 -9.14 2.80
CA ILE A 103 15.89 -7.73 3.12
C ILE A 103 14.76 -7.22 4.02
N ALA A 104 15.07 -6.28 4.90
CA ALA A 104 14.13 -5.77 5.88
C ALA A 104 12.85 -5.19 5.25
N GLY A 105 12.96 -4.57 4.08
CA GLY A 105 11.82 -4.06 3.34
C GLY A 105 10.80 -5.14 2.96
N TRP A 106 11.23 -6.37 2.72
CA TRP A 106 10.33 -7.49 2.46
C TRP A 106 9.72 -8.03 3.75
N ASP A 107 10.52 -8.23 4.78
CA ASP A 107 10.00 -8.67 6.08
C ASP A 107 8.91 -7.72 6.61
N GLU A 108 9.10 -6.43 6.44
CA GLU A 108 8.11 -5.42 6.80
C GLU A 108 6.96 -5.34 5.79
N GLY A 109 7.28 -5.22 4.51
CA GLY A 109 6.29 -4.94 3.46
C GLY A 109 5.36 -6.10 3.15
N VAL A 110 5.82 -7.34 3.28
CA VAL A 110 5.01 -8.54 3.03
C VAL A 110 4.20 -8.94 4.27
N SER A 111 4.66 -8.59 5.47
CA SER A 111 4.00 -8.95 6.74
C SER A 111 2.55 -8.46 6.87
N THR A 112 2.20 -7.40 6.18
CA THR A 112 0.85 -6.81 6.20
C THR A 112 0.02 -7.15 4.98
N MET A 113 0.55 -7.97 4.07
CA MET A 113 -0.20 -8.45 2.91
C MET A 113 -1.16 -9.57 3.30
N LYS A 114 -2.13 -9.80 2.43
CA LYS A 114 -2.99 -10.98 2.46
C LYS A 114 -2.77 -11.81 1.22
N VAL A 115 -2.91 -13.12 1.34
CA VAL A 115 -2.83 -14.03 0.19
C VAL A 115 -3.77 -13.58 -0.92
N GLY A 116 -3.27 -13.53 -2.14
CA GLY A 116 -3.95 -13.00 -3.32
C GLY A 116 -3.71 -11.52 -3.57
N GLY A 117 -3.02 -10.83 -2.66
CA GLY A 117 -2.68 -9.41 -2.79
C GLY A 117 -1.50 -9.15 -3.72
N LYS A 118 -1.48 -7.97 -4.31
CA LYS A 118 -0.37 -7.43 -5.11
C LYS A 118 0.02 -6.07 -4.55
N ARG A 119 1.30 -5.87 -4.36
CA ARG A 119 1.84 -4.67 -3.71
C ARG A 119 3.11 -4.21 -4.40
N THR A 120 3.26 -2.90 -4.52
CA THR A 120 4.52 -2.28 -4.89
C THR A 120 5.22 -1.76 -3.66
N LEU A 121 6.49 -2.10 -3.50
CA LEU A 121 7.36 -1.64 -2.41
C LEU A 121 8.45 -0.76 -2.99
N ILE A 122 8.65 0.42 -2.43
CA ILE A 122 9.83 1.24 -2.66
C ILE A 122 10.66 1.20 -1.39
N ILE A 123 11.82 0.58 -1.49
CA ILE A 123 12.67 0.18 -0.37
C ILE A 123 13.91 1.07 -0.35
N PRO A 124 14.05 1.93 0.68
CA PRO A 124 15.27 2.72 0.82
C PRO A 124 16.47 1.82 1.15
N PRO A 125 17.71 2.30 0.92
CA PRO A 125 18.90 1.47 1.08
C PRO A 125 19.02 0.78 2.43
N GLN A 126 18.67 1.44 3.51
CA GLN A 126 18.75 0.90 4.88
C GLN A 126 17.80 -0.29 5.13
N LEU A 127 16.77 -0.46 4.30
CA LEU A 127 15.86 -1.60 4.33
C LEU A 127 16.14 -2.60 3.21
N GLY A 128 17.10 -2.32 2.37
CA GLY A 128 17.56 -3.16 1.27
C GLY A 128 18.99 -3.65 1.49
N TYR A 129 19.85 -3.39 0.51
CA TYR A 129 21.23 -3.88 0.53
C TYR A 129 22.24 -2.86 1.03
N GLY A 130 21.81 -1.67 1.45
CA GLY A 130 22.63 -0.66 2.11
C GLY A 130 23.85 -0.20 1.30
N ALA A 131 24.91 0.12 2.02
CA ALA A 131 26.16 0.59 1.43
C ALA A 131 26.94 -0.47 0.66
N ARG A 132 26.62 -1.75 0.82
CA ARG A 132 27.28 -2.85 0.10
C ARG A 132 26.76 -3.08 -1.29
N GLY A 133 25.47 -2.83 -1.51
CA GLY A 133 24.81 -3.31 -2.72
C GLY A 133 24.76 -4.84 -2.77
N ALA A 134 24.52 -5.39 -3.93
CA ALA A 134 24.47 -6.85 -4.12
C ALA A 134 24.95 -7.26 -5.51
N GLY A 135 25.90 -8.20 -5.56
CA GLY A 135 26.24 -8.99 -6.73
C GLY A 135 26.53 -8.24 -8.03
N GLY A 136 27.01 -7.01 -7.99
CA GLY A 136 27.30 -6.21 -9.19
C GLY A 136 26.07 -5.69 -9.94
N VAL A 137 24.85 -6.09 -9.53
CA VAL A 137 23.58 -5.65 -10.15
C VAL A 137 22.88 -4.58 -9.33
N ILE A 138 23.09 -4.55 -8.02
CA ILE A 138 22.57 -3.52 -7.12
C ILE A 138 23.74 -2.68 -6.61
N PRO A 139 23.82 -1.41 -7.01
CA PRO A 139 24.90 -0.54 -6.55
C PRO A 139 24.76 -0.19 -5.08
N PRO A 140 25.84 0.30 -4.45
CA PRO A 140 25.77 0.84 -3.10
C PRO A 140 24.73 1.94 -2.96
N ASN A 141 24.03 1.94 -1.83
CA ASN A 141 23.00 2.93 -1.48
C ASN A 141 21.86 3.05 -2.50
N ALA A 142 21.51 1.93 -3.14
CA ALA A 142 20.41 1.90 -4.09
C ALA A 142 19.05 1.85 -3.38
N THR A 143 18.12 2.67 -3.87
CA THR A 143 16.70 2.50 -3.60
C THR A 143 16.12 1.49 -4.58
N LEU A 144 15.32 0.57 -4.10
CA LEU A 144 14.77 -0.53 -4.88
C LEU A 144 13.27 -0.40 -5.00
N MET A 145 12.74 -0.85 -6.13
CA MET A 145 11.31 -1.00 -6.35
C MET A 145 11.00 -2.47 -6.63
N PHE A 146 10.03 -3.01 -5.91
CA PHE A 146 9.54 -4.37 -6.14
C PHE A 146 8.04 -4.37 -6.34
N ASP A 147 7.61 -5.09 -7.36
CA ASP A 147 6.24 -5.56 -7.44
C ASP A 147 6.19 -6.98 -6.88
N VAL A 148 5.36 -7.19 -5.88
CA VAL A 148 5.23 -8.48 -5.18
C VAL A 148 3.78 -8.96 -5.20
N GLU A 149 3.61 -10.27 -5.35
CA GLU A 149 2.32 -10.94 -5.26
C GLU A 149 2.44 -12.08 -4.25
N LEU A 150 1.65 -12.03 -3.19
CA LEU A 150 1.61 -13.09 -2.19
C LEU A 150 0.66 -14.20 -2.66
N LEU A 151 1.24 -15.35 -2.99
CA LEU A 151 0.51 -16.49 -3.54
C LEU A 151 -0.06 -17.39 -2.45
N ASP A 152 0.74 -17.65 -1.39
CA ASP A 152 0.36 -18.57 -0.33
C ASP A 152 1.17 -18.28 0.94
N VAL A 153 0.68 -18.77 2.05
CA VAL A 153 1.36 -18.78 3.37
C VAL A 153 1.28 -20.19 3.93
N LYS A 154 2.45 -20.77 4.20
CA LYS A 154 2.57 -22.13 4.75
C LYS A 154 2.96 -22.08 6.23
N SER A 155 2.47 -23.03 6.99
CA SER A 155 2.82 -23.22 8.41
C SER A 155 4.17 -23.91 8.55
#